data_a82c64142f46c4e1f89d3c0e4c0f52aa
#
_entry.id   a82c64142f46c4e1f89d3c0e4c0f52aa
#
_cell.length_a   1.000
_cell.length_b   1.000
_cell.length_c   1.000
_cell.angle_alpha   90.00
_cell.angle_beta   90.00
_cell.angle_gamma   90.00
#
_symmetry.space_group_name_H-M   'P 1'
#
loop_
_entity.id
_entity.type
_entity.pdbx_description
1 polymer ?
#
loop_
_entity_poly.entity_id
_entity_poly.type
_entity_poly.pdbx_seq_one_letter_code
_entity_poly.pdbx_strand_id
1 'polypeptide(L)'
;MQHRAPWVHNGDTWGIPGGARDSHETPTEAALREAHEEIGIHTNLVEPIEVFNDEHNGWSYDTVISKAHIDLVAHEQNDESLQVEWVEFDLVSAKNLHPSFAKTWPALLARLKIIFI
;
A
#
# COMPACT_ATOMS: atom_id res chain seq x y z
N MET A 1 5.89 -1.86 4.01
CA MET A 1 5.67 -2.49 2.70
C MET A 1 5.48 -3.99 2.85
N GLN A 2 4.88 -4.63 1.89
CA GLN A 2 4.54 -6.04 1.88
C GLN A 2 5.38 -6.77 0.84
N HIS A 3 6.04 -7.87 1.24
CA HIS A 3 6.74 -8.76 0.33
C HIS A 3 5.75 -9.84 -0.11
N ARG A 4 5.38 -9.81 -1.39
CA ARG A 4 4.38 -10.71 -1.95
C ARG A 4 4.93 -12.14 -2.06
N ALA A 5 4.09 -13.12 -1.68
CA ALA A 5 4.47 -14.52 -1.76
C ALA A 5 4.75 -14.94 -3.22
N PRO A 6 5.67 -15.91 -3.46
CA PRO A 6 6.02 -16.33 -4.83
C PRO A 6 4.86 -16.93 -5.63
N TRP A 7 3.85 -17.48 -4.95
CA TRP A 7 2.71 -18.17 -5.60
C TRP A 7 1.56 -17.26 -6.00
N VAL A 8 1.65 -15.94 -5.72
CA VAL A 8 0.64 -14.99 -6.19
C VAL A 8 1.12 -14.26 -7.44
N HIS A 9 0.18 -13.58 -8.13
CA HIS A 9 0.52 -12.78 -9.31
C HIS A 9 1.57 -11.72 -8.96
N ASN A 10 2.60 -11.58 -9.79
CA ASN A 10 3.78 -10.75 -9.50
C ASN A 10 4.40 -11.07 -8.14
N GLY A 11 4.48 -12.34 -7.82
CA GLY A 11 5.07 -12.82 -6.59
C GLY A 11 6.54 -12.44 -6.43
N ASP A 12 7.05 -12.52 -5.22
CA ASP A 12 8.42 -12.19 -4.86
C ASP A 12 8.78 -10.71 -5.11
N THR A 13 7.78 -9.85 -5.27
CA THR A 13 7.97 -8.40 -5.38
C THR A 13 7.45 -7.69 -4.13
N TRP A 14 7.87 -6.45 -3.95
CA TRP A 14 7.43 -5.61 -2.85
C TRP A 14 6.41 -4.59 -3.32
N GLY A 15 5.38 -4.39 -2.51
CA GLY A 15 4.33 -3.41 -2.78
C GLY A 15 3.63 -2.98 -1.50
N ILE A 16 2.45 -2.44 -1.68
CA ILE A 16 1.55 -2.07 -0.59
C ILE A 16 0.32 -2.98 -0.65
N PRO A 17 -0.38 -3.21 0.49
CA PRO A 17 -1.59 -4.01 0.47
C PRO A 17 -2.65 -3.34 -0.40
N GLY A 18 -3.45 -4.15 -1.07
CA GLY A 18 -4.52 -3.65 -1.92
C GLY A 18 -5.26 -4.77 -2.62
N GLY A 19 -6.33 -4.39 -3.29
CA GLY A 19 -7.17 -5.30 -4.05
C GLY A 19 -8.33 -4.55 -4.70
N ALA A 20 -9.25 -5.29 -5.28
CA ALA A 20 -10.43 -4.73 -5.91
C ALA A 20 -11.37 -4.12 -4.86
N ARG A 21 -11.88 -2.93 -5.18
CA ARG A 21 -12.89 -2.29 -4.36
C ARG A 21 -14.25 -2.96 -4.62
N ASP A 22 -15.00 -3.24 -3.55
CA ASP A 22 -16.39 -3.67 -3.68
C ASP A 22 -17.23 -2.49 -4.17
N SER A 23 -18.34 -2.79 -4.87
CA SER A 23 -19.12 -1.77 -5.59
C SER A 23 -19.69 -0.66 -4.69
N HIS A 24 -19.86 -0.91 -3.42
CA HIS A 24 -20.40 0.04 -2.43
C HIS A 24 -19.33 0.67 -1.53
N GLU A 25 -18.07 0.32 -1.71
CA GLU A 25 -16.97 0.87 -0.91
C GLU A 25 -16.40 2.14 -1.53
N THR A 26 -16.01 3.09 -0.67
CA THR A 26 -15.13 4.18 -1.09
C THR A 26 -13.70 3.65 -1.24
N PRO A 27 -12.80 4.35 -1.96
CA PRO A 27 -11.39 3.96 -2.02
C PRO A 27 -10.75 3.80 -0.63
N THR A 28 -11.06 4.71 0.30
CA THR A 28 -10.54 4.66 1.66
C THR A 28 -11.02 3.41 2.41
N GLU A 29 -12.32 3.10 2.33
CA GLU A 29 -12.88 1.89 2.95
C GLU A 29 -12.23 0.62 2.41
N ALA A 30 -12.06 0.54 1.10
CA ALA A 30 -11.42 -0.61 0.46
C ALA A 30 -9.96 -0.76 0.90
N ALA A 31 -9.20 0.32 0.92
CA ALA A 31 -7.79 0.30 1.33
C ALA A 31 -7.64 -0.13 2.79
N LEU A 32 -8.47 0.37 3.68
CA LEU A 32 -8.43 -0.02 5.10
C LEU A 32 -8.80 -1.48 5.31
N ARG A 33 -9.80 -1.98 4.59
CA ARG A 33 -10.19 -3.40 4.64
C ARG A 33 -9.06 -4.30 4.17
N GLU A 34 -8.46 -4.00 3.01
CA GLU A 34 -7.37 -4.78 2.45
C GLU A 34 -6.13 -4.76 3.37
N ALA A 35 -5.80 -3.61 3.95
CA ALA A 35 -4.67 -3.51 4.87
C ALA A 35 -4.89 -4.34 6.13
N HIS A 36 -6.11 -4.41 6.63
CA HIS A 36 -6.46 -5.26 7.78
C HIS A 36 -6.35 -6.74 7.41
N GLU A 37 -6.91 -7.13 6.28
CA GLU A 37 -6.93 -8.54 5.83
C GLU A 37 -5.53 -9.06 5.52
N GLU A 38 -4.68 -8.26 4.89
CA GLU A 38 -3.38 -8.73 4.39
C GLU A 38 -2.25 -8.55 5.40
N ILE A 39 -2.22 -7.46 6.15
CA ILE A 39 -1.11 -7.15 7.07
C ILE A 39 -1.53 -6.73 8.47
N GLY A 40 -2.78 -7.00 8.84
CA GLY A 40 -3.25 -6.84 10.22
C GLY A 40 -3.33 -5.42 10.76
N ILE A 41 -3.42 -4.42 9.89
CA ILE A 41 -3.52 -3.02 10.32
C ILE A 41 -4.92 -2.73 10.88
N HIS A 42 -4.99 -2.31 12.13
CA HIS A 42 -6.24 -1.84 12.73
C HIS A 42 -6.56 -0.43 12.28
N THR A 43 -7.80 -0.21 11.83
CA THR A 43 -8.24 1.05 11.25
C THR A 43 -8.15 2.24 12.20
N ASN A 44 -8.30 2.00 13.51
CA ASN A 44 -8.20 3.04 14.53
C ASN A 44 -6.77 3.51 14.81
N LEU A 45 -5.77 2.85 14.22
CA LEU A 45 -4.37 3.22 14.37
C LEU A 45 -3.79 3.91 13.13
N VAL A 46 -4.63 4.23 12.16
CA VAL A 46 -4.25 5.00 10.97
C VAL A 46 -5.25 6.13 10.74
N GLU A 47 -4.74 7.25 10.28
CA GLU A 47 -5.54 8.43 9.93
C GLU A 47 -5.41 8.68 8.43
N PRO A 48 -6.45 8.37 7.62
CA PRO A 48 -6.43 8.68 6.21
C PRO A 48 -6.32 10.20 5.99
N ILE A 49 -5.41 10.60 5.11
CA ILE A 49 -5.15 12.02 4.82
C ILE A 49 -5.65 12.38 3.44
N GLU A 50 -5.34 11.55 2.45
CA GLU A 50 -5.58 11.87 1.04
C GLU A 50 -5.68 10.60 0.21
N VAL A 51 -6.50 10.66 -0.85
CA VAL A 51 -6.54 9.62 -1.88
C VAL A 51 -5.72 10.11 -3.07
N PHE A 52 -4.68 9.37 -3.41
CA PHE A 52 -3.84 9.64 -4.58
C PHE A 52 -4.33 8.76 -5.74
N ASN A 53 -4.86 9.40 -6.77
CA ASN A 53 -5.31 8.69 -7.97
C ASN A 53 -4.21 8.66 -9.01
N ASP A 54 -3.95 7.48 -9.57
CA ASP A 54 -2.95 7.27 -10.61
C ASP A 54 -3.56 6.52 -11.78
N GLU A 55 -3.54 7.14 -12.96
CA GLU A 55 -4.14 6.58 -14.17
C GLU A 55 -3.07 6.14 -15.17
N HIS A 56 -3.23 4.93 -15.69
CA HIS A 56 -2.37 4.36 -16.71
C HIS A 56 -3.19 3.62 -17.78
N ASN A 57 -3.16 4.09 -19.01
CA ASN A 57 -3.70 3.37 -20.17
C ASN A 57 -5.11 2.80 -19.99
N GLY A 58 -6.03 3.61 -19.48
CA GLY A 58 -7.44 3.24 -19.38
C GLY A 58 -7.84 2.56 -18.08
N TRP A 59 -6.93 2.42 -17.12
CA TRP A 59 -7.23 1.93 -15.78
C TRP A 59 -6.52 2.78 -14.73
N SER A 60 -7.06 2.78 -13.53
CA SER A 60 -6.57 3.64 -12.47
C SER A 60 -6.46 2.90 -11.15
N TYR A 61 -5.54 3.39 -10.30
CA TYR A 61 -5.41 2.97 -8.91
C TYR A 61 -5.64 4.15 -7.99
N ASP A 62 -6.30 3.87 -6.89
CA ASP A 62 -6.39 4.81 -5.77
C ASP A 62 -5.48 4.32 -4.65
N THR A 63 -4.53 5.15 -4.25
CA THR A 63 -3.66 4.89 -3.10
C THR A 63 -4.07 5.82 -1.98
N VAL A 64 -4.44 5.24 -0.84
CA VAL A 64 -4.84 6.01 0.34
C VAL A 64 -3.61 6.34 1.18
N ILE A 65 -3.25 7.61 1.23
CA ILE A 65 -2.15 8.10 2.06
C ILE A 65 -2.70 8.29 3.46
N SER A 66 -2.06 7.66 4.43
CA SER A 66 -2.49 7.69 5.82
C SER A 66 -1.31 7.95 6.76
N LYS A 67 -1.60 8.58 7.89
CA LYS A 67 -0.64 8.74 8.97
C LYS A 67 -0.81 7.59 9.94
N ALA A 68 0.28 6.89 10.26
CA ALA A 68 0.28 5.79 11.21
C ALA A 68 0.42 6.31 12.65
N HIS A 69 -0.37 5.74 13.55
CA HIS A 69 -0.18 5.95 14.99
C HIS A 69 1.12 5.25 15.43
N ILE A 70 1.78 5.78 16.46
CA ILE A 70 3.05 5.23 16.96
C ILE A 70 2.92 3.77 17.42
N ASP A 71 1.74 3.35 17.85
CA ASP A 71 1.47 1.99 18.32
C ASP A 71 1.09 1.03 17.20
N LEU A 72 1.08 1.48 15.94
CA LEU A 72 0.73 0.63 14.82
C LEU A 72 1.74 -0.51 14.66
N VAL A 73 1.23 -1.74 14.65
CA VAL A 73 2.00 -2.94 14.33
C VAL A 73 1.37 -3.58 13.11
N ALA A 74 2.19 -3.80 12.09
CA ALA A 74 1.79 -4.51 10.89
C ALA A 74 2.53 -5.84 10.83
N HIS A 75 1.85 -6.89 10.38
CA HIS A 75 2.42 -8.21 10.25
C HIS A 75 1.70 -8.97 9.15
N GLU A 76 2.31 -10.02 8.62
CA GLU A 76 1.67 -10.88 7.64
C GLU A 76 0.45 -11.56 8.28
N GLN A 77 -0.72 -11.33 7.68
CA GLN A 77 -2.00 -11.81 8.19
C GLN A 77 -2.56 -12.97 7.37
N ASN A 78 -2.14 -13.13 6.13
CA ASN A 78 -2.59 -14.19 5.24
C ASN A 78 -1.44 -14.76 4.41
N ASP A 79 -1.75 -15.73 3.54
CA ASP A 79 -0.74 -16.45 2.75
C ASP A 79 -0.19 -15.64 1.56
N GLU A 80 -0.69 -14.44 1.32
CA GLU A 80 -0.25 -13.59 0.19
C GLU A 80 1.03 -12.81 0.49
N SER A 81 1.46 -12.77 1.74
CA SER A 81 2.64 -12.01 2.18
C SER A 81 3.66 -12.91 2.85
N LEU A 82 4.94 -12.78 2.47
CA LEU A 82 6.06 -13.42 3.15
C LEU A 82 6.50 -12.63 4.38
N GLN A 83 6.53 -11.30 4.27
CA GLN A 83 6.89 -10.43 5.38
C GLN A 83 6.37 -9.02 5.15
N VAL A 84 6.35 -8.24 6.22
CA VAL A 84 5.99 -6.82 6.22
C VAL A 84 7.14 -6.04 6.84
N GLU A 85 7.47 -4.89 6.24
CA GLU A 85 8.63 -4.09 6.64
C GLU A 85 8.30 -2.61 6.56
N TRP A 86 8.73 -1.84 7.58
CA TRP A 86 8.78 -0.39 7.47
C TRP A 86 9.96 -0.01 6.60
N VAL A 87 9.72 0.84 5.59
CA VAL A 87 10.75 1.25 4.64
C VAL A 87 10.78 2.76 4.55
N GLU A 88 11.94 3.34 4.72
CA GLU A 88 12.12 4.79 4.52
C GLU A 88 11.83 5.17 3.07
N PHE A 89 11.28 6.37 2.85
CA PHE A 89 10.88 6.83 1.52
C PHE A 89 12.01 6.70 0.48
N ASP A 90 13.21 7.08 0.85
CA ASP A 90 14.34 7.08 -0.09
C ASP A 90 14.93 5.69 -0.35
N LEU A 91 14.48 4.68 0.38
CA LEU A 91 14.93 3.29 0.22
C LEU A 91 13.92 2.40 -0.50
N VAL A 92 12.72 2.91 -0.77
CA VAL A 92 11.66 2.12 -1.43
C VAL A 92 12.08 1.66 -2.82
N SER A 93 12.69 2.55 -3.61
CA SER A 93 13.12 2.22 -4.98
C SER A 93 14.25 1.20 -5.04
N ALA A 94 14.92 0.92 -3.93
CA ALA A 94 15.95 -0.13 -3.86
C ALA A 94 15.36 -1.54 -3.76
N LYS A 95 14.07 -1.66 -3.45
CA LYS A 95 13.36 -2.94 -3.40
C LYS A 95 12.99 -3.40 -4.81
N ASN A 96 12.81 -4.72 -4.97
CA ASN A 96 12.22 -5.29 -6.19
C ASN A 96 10.72 -5.03 -6.18
N LEU A 97 10.31 -3.88 -6.71
CA LEU A 97 8.94 -3.40 -6.61
C LEU A 97 7.99 -4.13 -7.57
N HIS A 98 6.75 -4.34 -7.11
CA HIS A 98 5.65 -4.72 -7.99
C HIS A 98 5.61 -3.76 -9.19
N PRO A 99 5.48 -4.26 -10.43
CA PRO A 99 5.58 -3.39 -11.63
C PRO A 99 4.65 -2.18 -11.64
N SER A 100 3.41 -2.35 -11.20
CA SER A 100 2.45 -1.24 -11.15
C SER A 100 2.83 -0.23 -10.07
N PHE A 101 3.28 -0.69 -8.93
CA PHE A 101 3.74 0.18 -7.85
C PHE A 101 5.01 0.93 -8.26
N ALA A 102 5.93 0.28 -8.97
CA ALA A 102 7.14 0.93 -9.47
C ALA A 102 6.81 2.12 -10.38
N LYS A 103 5.77 2.01 -11.21
CA LYS A 103 5.31 3.10 -12.08
C LYS A 103 4.70 4.26 -11.30
N THR A 104 3.97 3.96 -10.24
CA THR A 104 3.30 4.96 -9.40
C THR A 104 4.27 5.66 -8.46
N TRP A 105 5.31 4.98 -8.01
CA TRP A 105 6.14 5.43 -6.89
C TRP A 105 6.75 6.82 -7.06
N PRO A 106 7.35 7.21 -8.20
CA PRO A 106 7.96 8.55 -8.31
C PRO A 106 6.98 9.70 -8.02
N ALA A 107 5.77 9.64 -8.56
CA ALA A 107 4.75 10.66 -8.33
C ALA A 107 4.20 10.60 -6.91
N LEU A 108 3.97 9.39 -6.39
CA LEU A 108 3.53 9.19 -5.01
C LEU A 108 4.56 9.69 -4.01
N LEU A 109 5.83 9.41 -4.24
CA LEU A 109 6.93 9.88 -3.39
C LEU A 109 6.95 11.41 -3.31
N ALA A 110 6.82 12.09 -4.45
CA ALA A 110 6.77 13.54 -4.49
C ALA A 110 5.63 14.07 -3.62
N ARG A 111 4.46 13.45 -3.68
CA ARG A 111 3.30 13.85 -2.87
C ARG A 111 3.51 13.57 -1.38
N LEU A 112 4.06 12.41 -1.04
CA LEU A 112 4.38 12.06 0.35
C LEU A 112 5.35 13.07 0.99
N LYS A 113 6.35 13.51 0.25
CA LYS A 113 7.31 14.50 0.74
C LYS A 113 6.66 15.87 0.99
N ILE A 114 5.63 16.21 0.24
CA ILE A 114 4.85 17.44 0.49
C ILE A 114 4.04 17.31 1.77
N ILE A 115 3.39 16.16 1.99
CA ILE A 115 2.49 15.93 3.12
C ILE A 115 3.25 15.77 4.44
N PHE A 116 4.37 15.05 4.41
CA PHE A 116 5.07 14.61 5.63
C PHE A 116 6.40 15.33 5.90
N ILE A 117 6.65 16.42 5.23
CA ILE A 117 7.82 17.25 5.52
C ILE A 117 7.47 18.42 6.42
#